data_f6f98428ec8a8924f33a68432b215c55
#
_entry.id   f6f98428ec8a8924f33a68432b215c55
#
_cell.length_a   1.000
_cell.length_b   1.000
_cell.length_c   1.000
_cell.angle_alpha   90.00
_cell.angle_beta   90.00
_cell.angle_gamma   90.00
#
_symmetry.space_group_name_H-M   'P 1'
#
loop_
_entity.id
_entity.type
_entity.pdbx_description
1 polymer ?
#
loop_
_entity_poly.entity_id
_entity_poly.type
_entity_poly.pdbx_seq_one_letter_code
_entity_poly.pdbx_strand_id
1 'polypeptide(L)'
;LRRAGEIGDITSVDFHWYLDTSHGADYFRRWHRLVECSGSLWVHKASHHFDLLNWWIDSDPESVYALGSLDHYGKNGTFRAENCRTCPHTSKCKFYYDITRNQNYMDLYVANEKYDGYLRDGCVFKNDVNIFDKMAATIRYKNGVQVAYSLTTYSPYEGYRIAFNGTKGRLEAWIQESRPTSDVNFDELVLFKNFGKREYIQIPFGTSGHGGGDALLKDQIFLPGIKDPYKQCASVRDGALACLVGIAARNSIATGQPVKIADLTSIQPQEKKLYQRIL
;
A
#
# COMPACT_ATOMS: atom_id res chain seq x y z
N LEU A 1 -3.09 -3.15 -21.30
CA LEU A 1 -4.54 -2.98 -21.51
C LEU A 1 -4.93 -1.50 -21.42
N ARG A 2 -4.66 -0.84 -20.29
CA ARG A 2 -4.97 0.59 -20.14
C ARG A 2 -4.30 1.42 -21.25
N ARG A 3 -2.98 1.27 -21.46
CA ARG A 3 -2.22 2.02 -22.48
C ARG A 3 -2.60 1.65 -23.92
N ALA A 4 -3.21 0.50 -24.14
CA ALA A 4 -3.80 0.12 -25.41
C ALA A 4 -5.17 0.76 -25.66
N GLY A 5 -5.69 1.56 -24.70
CA GLY A 5 -6.98 2.25 -24.83
C GLY A 5 -8.21 1.35 -24.72
N GLU A 6 -8.04 0.13 -24.19
CA GLU A 6 -9.11 -0.87 -24.11
C GLU A 6 -10.34 -0.41 -23.31
N ILE A 7 -10.12 0.41 -22.28
CA ILE A 7 -11.20 1.00 -21.48
C ILE A 7 -11.42 2.49 -21.75
N GLY A 8 -10.69 3.08 -22.73
CA GLY A 8 -10.73 4.51 -23.00
C GLY A 8 -10.05 5.34 -21.92
N ASP A 9 -10.50 6.59 -21.72
CA ASP A 9 -9.99 7.47 -20.67
C ASP A 9 -10.51 7.02 -19.31
N ILE A 10 -9.62 6.91 -18.32
CA ILE A 10 -10.00 6.58 -16.95
C ILE A 10 -10.74 7.77 -16.33
N THR A 11 -11.87 7.50 -15.68
CA THR A 11 -12.69 8.50 -14.99
C THR A 11 -12.68 8.33 -13.48
N SER A 12 -12.65 7.08 -13.00
CA SER A 12 -12.52 6.76 -11.58
C SER A 12 -11.82 5.44 -11.33
N VAL A 13 -11.30 5.27 -10.12
CA VAL A 13 -10.61 4.05 -9.67
C VAL A 13 -11.11 3.68 -8.28
N ASP A 14 -11.41 2.40 -8.08
CA ASP A 14 -11.66 1.79 -6.78
C ASP A 14 -10.42 0.99 -6.41
N PHE A 15 -9.75 1.28 -5.28
CA PHE A 15 -8.53 0.60 -4.85
C PHE A 15 -8.57 0.28 -3.36
N HIS A 16 -8.68 -1.01 -3.04
CA HIS A 16 -8.81 -1.50 -1.67
C HIS A 16 -7.67 -2.46 -1.36
N TRP A 17 -6.81 -2.08 -0.41
CA TRP A 17 -5.68 -2.88 0.03
C TRP A 17 -5.97 -3.56 1.36
N TYR A 18 -5.53 -4.81 1.47
CA TYR A 18 -5.70 -5.66 2.62
C TYR A 18 -4.33 -6.17 3.07
N LEU A 19 -3.93 -5.82 4.29
CA LEU A 19 -2.81 -6.47 4.96
C LEU A 19 -3.35 -7.60 5.83
N ASP A 20 -2.72 -8.75 5.78
CA ASP A 20 -3.14 -9.87 6.59
C ASP A 20 -2.78 -9.67 8.08
N THR A 21 -3.28 -10.57 8.93
CA THR A 21 -3.08 -10.51 10.38
C THR A 21 -1.63 -10.71 10.81
N SER A 22 -0.74 -11.19 9.93
CA SER A 22 0.70 -11.33 10.20
C SER A 22 1.45 -10.05 9.82
N HIS A 23 1.36 -9.64 8.56
CA HIS A 23 2.05 -8.46 8.04
C HIS A 23 1.47 -7.17 8.64
N GLY A 24 0.14 -7.07 8.73
CA GLY A 24 -0.51 -5.92 9.38
C GLY A 24 -0.06 -5.76 10.82
N ALA A 25 -0.12 -6.85 11.62
CA ALA A 25 0.32 -6.82 13.02
C ALA A 25 1.78 -6.39 13.19
N ASP A 26 2.65 -6.69 12.22
CA ASP A 26 4.07 -6.33 12.29
C ASP A 26 4.31 -4.82 12.39
N TYR A 27 3.46 -3.99 11.76
CA TYR A 27 3.52 -2.55 11.88
C TYR A 27 3.17 -2.05 13.29
N PHE A 28 2.30 -2.76 14.01
CA PHE A 28 1.88 -2.39 15.37
C PHE A 28 2.81 -2.96 16.45
N ARG A 29 3.70 -3.90 16.12
CA ARG A 29 4.75 -4.42 17.04
C ARG A 29 5.94 -3.48 17.15
N ARG A 30 6.31 -2.89 16.01
CA ARG A 30 7.58 -2.22 15.80
C ARG A 30 7.44 -0.71 16.04
N TRP A 31 8.54 0.03 15.85
CA TRP A 31 8.56 1.49 15.91
C TRP A 31 7.55 2.16 14.97
N HIS A 32 7.11 1.46 13.92
CA HIS A 32 6.09 1.93 12.99
C HIS A 32 4.76 2.29 13.67
N ARG A 33 4.46 1.71 14.85
CA ARG A 33 3.27 2.01 15.63
C ARG A 33 3.18 3.45 16.11
N LEU A 34 4.32 4.18 16.06
CA LEU A 34 4.43 5.57 16.48
C LEU A 34 4.41 6.47 15.24
N VAL A 35 3.45 7.38 15.19
CA VAL A 35 3.25 8.28 14.03
C VAL A 35 4.42 9.22 13.82
N GLU A 36 5.08 9.63 14.89
CA GLU A 36 6.28 10.48 14.88
C GLU A 36 7.49 9.79 14.24
N CYS A 37 7.55 8.45 14.30
CA CYS A 37 8.62 7.68 13.71
C CYS A 37 8.33 7.28 12.25
N SER A 38 7.08 6.95 11.94
CA SER A 38 6.71 6.31 10.65
C SER A 38 5.96 7.23 9.69
N GLY A 39 5.42 8.34 10.18
CA GLY A 39 4.43 9.11 9.45
C GLY A 39 3.08 8.41 9.31
N SER A 40 2.87 7.30 10.03
CA SER A 40 1.75 6.35 9.93
C SER A 40 1.80 5.47 8.67
N LEU A 41 0.91 4.48 8.58
CA LEU A 41 0.76 3.64 7.38
C LEU A 41 0.35 4.44 6.14
N TRP A 42 -0.23 5.61 6.28
CA TRP A 42 -0.49 6.54 5.18
C TRP A 42 0.78 6.92 4.40
N VAL A 43 1.90 7.11 5.12
CA VAL A 43 3.19 7.45 4.51
C VAL A 43 4.05 6.21 4.31
N HIS A 44 4.22 5.40 5.36
CA HIS A 44 5.15 4.28 5.35
C HIS A 44 4.75 3.17 4.34
N LYS A 45 3.49 2.70 4.36
CA LYS A 45 3.01 1.61 3.49
C LYS A 45 2.25 2.12 2.27
N ALA A 46 1.31 3.05 2.47
CA ALA A 46 0.44 3.47 1.39
C ALA A 46 1.14 4.34 0.32
N SER A 47 2.36 4.83 0.57
CA SER A 47 3.17 5.48 -0.46
C SER A 47 3.40 4.56 -1.67
N HIS A 48 3.58 3.25 -1.48
CA HIS A 48 3.67 2.28 -2.59
C HIS A 48 2.36 2.22 -3.38
N HIS A 49 1.22 2.26 -2.69
CA HIS A 49 -0.10 2.21 -3.31
C HIS A 49 -0.39 3.49 -4.10
N PHE A 50 0.00 4.64 -3.55
CA PHE A 50 -0.18 5.95 -4.21
C PHE A 50 0.76 6.11 -5.39
N ASP A 51 1.98 5.57 -5.33
CA ASP A 51 2.89 5.53 -6.47
C ASP A 51 2.31 4.73 -7.64
N LEU A 52 1.77 3.54 -7.36
CA LEU A 52 1.06 2.72 -8.34
C LEU A 52 -0.13 3.48 -8.96
N LEU A 53 -0.95 4.16 -8.15
CA LEU A 53 -2.07 4.95 -8.64
C LEU A 53 -1.60 6.11 -9.52
N ASN A 54 -0.58 6.87 -9.10
CA ASN A 54 0.00 7.98 -9.87
C ASN A 54 0.51 7.49 -11.24
N TRP A 55 1.18 6.33 -11.25
CA TRP A 55 1.68 5.71 -12.48
C TRP A 55 0.55 5.16 -13.36
N TRP A 56 -0.46 4.47 -12.79
CA TRP A 56 -1.57 3.92 -13.56
C TRP A 56 -2.48 5.00 -14.13
N ILE A 57 -2.80 6.03 -13.36
CA ILE A 57 -3.66 7.15 -13.78
C ILE A 57 -2.91 8.08 -14.73
N ASP A 58 -1.56 8.12 -14.63
CA ASP A 58 -0.68 9.01 -15.39
C ASP A 58 -1.01 10.49 -15.18
N SER A 59 -1.27 10.87 -13.94
CA SER A 59 -1.54 12.22 -13.50
C SER A 59 -1.09 12.40 -12.06
N ASP A 60 -0.86 13.64 -11.65
CA ASP A 60 -0.50 13.94 -10.28
C ASP A 60 -1.75 14.10 -9.39
N PRO A 61 -1.68 13.71 -8.10
CA PRO A 61 -2.75 13.96 -7.14
C PRO A 61 -2.93 15.46 -6.90
N GLU A 62 -4.18 15.91 -6.82
CA GLU A 62 -4.55 17.32 -6.61
C GLU A 62 -4.98 17.58 -5.17
N SER A 63 -5.90 16.74 -4.65
CA SER A 63 -6.43 16.90 -3.30
C SER A 63 -6.85 15.56 -2.70
N VAL A 64 -6.85 15.49 -1.36
CA VAL A 64 -7.17 14.30 -0.57
C VAL A 64 -8.15 14.66 0.55
N TYR A 65 -9.20 13.85 0.70
CA TYR A 65 -10.03 13.79 1.90
C TYR A 65 -9.95 12.39 2.48
N ALA A 66 -9.72 12.26 3.79
CA ALA A 66 -9.46 10.97 4.40
C ALA A 66 -10.13 10.80 5.78
N LEU A 67 -10.36 9.53 6.13
CA LEU A 67 -10.81 9.05 7.43
C LEU A 67 -9.87 7.95 7.91
N GLY A 68 -9.71 7.82 9.22
CA GLY A 68 -8.92 6.75 9.83
C GLY A 68 -9.27 6.55 11.29
N SER A 69 -9.14 5.32 11.76
CA SER A 69 -9.36 4.97 13.15
C SER A 69 -8.45 3.80 13.58
N LEU A 70 -8.24 3.70 14.89
CA LEU A 70 -7.57 2.57 15.54
C LEU A 70 -8.62 1.77 16.30
N ASP A 71 -9.07 0.67 15.69
CA ASP A 71 -10.22 -0.10 16.19
C ASP A 71 -9.85 -1.51 16.66
N HIS A 72 -8.73 -2.07 16.18
CA HIS A 72 -8.36 -3.46 16.41
C HIS A 72 -7.11 -3.62 17.28
N TYR A 73 -6.04 -2.89 16.99
CA TYR A 73 -4.77 -2.94 17.71
C TYR A 73 -4.70 -1.90 18.85
N GLY A 74 -3.54 -1.80 19.49
CA GLY A 74 -3.28 -0.81 20.54
C GLY A 74 -4.18 -1.03 21.77
N LYS A 75 -4.77 0.05 22.26
CA LYS A 75 -5.61 0.06 23.45
C LYS A 75 -6.86 -0.83 23.36
N ASN A 76 -7.22 -1.31 22.18
CA ASN A 76 -8.41 -2.14 21.95
C ASN A 76 -8.21 -3.61 22.35
N GLY A 77 -6.97 -4.06 22.60
CA GLY A 77 -6.72 -5.39 23.14
C GLY A 77 -7.16 -5.55 24.58
N THR A 78 -7.72 -6.73 24.92
CA THR A 78 -8.19 -7.06 26.27
C THR A 78 -7.04 -7.31 27.27
N PHE A 79 -5.87 -7.61 26.78
CA PHE A 79 -4.63 -7.80 27.55
C PHE A 79 -3.44 -7.25 26.77
N ARG A 80 -2.33 -6.98 27.48
CA ARG A 80 -1.11 -6.46 26.88
C ARG A 80 0.12 -6.77 27.70
N ALA A 81 1.28 -6.65 27.06
CA ALA A 81 2.59 -6.78 27.67
C ALA A 81 3.58 -5.85 26.95
N GLU A 82 4.82 -5.79 27.39
CA GLU A 82 5.87 -5.04 26.68
C GLU A 82 6.25 -5.73 25.37
N ASN A 83 6.46 -7.06 25.41
CA ASN A 83 6.81 -7.87 24.26
C ASN A 83 6.22 -9.29 24.39
N CYS A 84 6.35 -10.10 23.33
CA CYS A 84 5.82 -11.46 23.32
C CYS A 84 6.61 -12.45 24.18
N ARG A 85 7.94 -12.32 24.29
CA ARG A 85 8.82 -13.24 25.06
C ARG A 85 8.49 -13.23 26.55
N THR A 86 8.13 -12.10 27.11
CA THR A 86 7.82 -11.95 28.55
C THR A 86 6.32 -11.88 28.84
N CYS A 87 5.47 -12.08 27.82
CA CYS A 87 4.03 -11.95 27.96
C CYS A 87 3.41 -13.13 28.71
N PRO A 88 2.62 -12.93 29.78
CA PRO A 88 1.94 -14.00 30.47
C PRO A 88 0.72 -14.55 29.74
N HIS A 89 0.33 -13.93 28.59
CA HIS A 89 -0.88 -14.26 27.83
C HIS A 89 -0.63 -15.02 26.53
N THR A 90 0.57 -15.60 26.34
CA THR A 90 0.99 -16.25 25.09
C THR A 90 0.02 -17.30 24.58
N SER A 91 -0.48 -18.16 25.49
CA SER A 91 -1.42 -19.25 25.14
C SER A 91 -2.80 -18.79 24.66
N LYS A 92 -3.21 -17.54 24.96
CA LYS A 92 -4.50 -16.97 24.58
C LYS A 92 -4.38 -15.96 23.43
N CYS A 93 -3.17 -15.52 23.12
CA CYS A 93 -2.95 -14.46 22.15
C CYS A 93 -2.80 -15.02 20.73
N LYS A 94 -3.75 -14.70 19.85
CA LYS A 94 -3.67 -15.08 18.43
C LYS A 94 -2.55 -14.34 17.70
N PHE A 95 -2.07 -13.23 18.24
CA PHE A 95 -0.95 -12.45 17.73
C PHE A 95 0.38 -12.80 18.42
N TYR A 96 0.45 -13.88 19.19
CA TYR A 96 1.72 -14.31 19.77
C TYR A 96 2.77 -14.54 18.68
N TYR A 97 3.92 -13.92 18.85
CA TYR A 97 5.05 -14.03 17.94
C TYR A 97 6.28 -14.53 18.69
N ASP A 98 6.66 -15.76 18.39
CA ASP A 98 7.84 -16.39 18.98
C ASP A 98 9.09 -16.04 18.16
N ILE A 99 9.74 -14.95 18.51
CA ILE A 99 10.97 -14.49 17.84
C ILE A 99 12.12 -15.47 18.02
N THR A 100 12.10 -16.32 19.07
CA THR A 100 13.18 -17.28 19.36
C THR A 100 13.32 -18.37 18.30
N ARG A 101 12.29 -18.58 17.49
CA ARG A 101 12.32 -19.51 16.35
C ARG A 101 13.10 -19.01 15.14
N ASN A 102 13.54 -17.77 15.15
CA ASN A 102 14.30 -17.18 14.06
C ASN A 102 15.67 -16.73 14.58
N GLN A 103 16.71 -17.56 14.35
CA GLN A 103 18.06 -17.26 14.82
C GLN A 103 18.60 -15.94 14.29
N ASN A 104 18.33 -15.59 13.03
CA ASN A 104 18.75 -14.30 12.48
C ASN A 104 18.13 -13.13 13.24
N TYR A 105 16.88 -13.26 13.69
CA TYR A 105 16.24 -12.20 14.48
C TYR A 105 16.75 -12.17 15.92
N MET A 106 17.15 -13.30 16.48
CA MET A 106 17.83 -13.33 17.77
C MET A 106 19.17 -12.59 17.70
N ASP A 107 19.96 -12.82 16.66
CA ASP A 107 21.27 -12.21 16.47
C ASP A 107 21.19 -10.72 16.09
N LEU A 108 20.27 -10.38 15.17
CA LEU A 108 20.16 -9.01 14.67
C LEU A 108 19.41 -8.05 15.61
N TYR A 109 18.39 -8.54 16.30
CA TYR A 109 17.53 -7.68 17.14
C TYR A 109 17.71 -7.95 18.63
N VAL A 110 17.46 -9.18 19.09
CA VAL A 110 17.44 -9.48 20.53
C VAL A 110 18.81 -9.25 21.19
N ALA A 111 19.88 -9.69 20.55
CA ALA A 111 21.24 -9.48 21.06
C ALA A 111 21.64 -8.00 21.13
N ASN A 112 20.97 -7.14 20.38
CA ASN A 112 21.27 -5.72 20.24
C ASN A 112 20.30 -4.79 20.99
N GLU A 113 19.24 -5.30 21.62
CA GLU A 113 18.27 -4.51 22.39
C GLU A 113 18.94 -3.63 23.47
N LYS A 114 20.08 -4.04 24.00
CA LYS A 114 20.86 -3.30 25.00
C LYS A 114 21.40 -1.96 24.48
N TYR A 115 21.48 -1.75 23.17
CA TYR A 115 22.05 -0.53 22.58
C TYR A 115 21.00 0.55 22.31
N ASP A 116 19.80 0.16 21.93
CA ASP A 116 18.75 1.11 21.50
C ASP A 116 17.37 0.85 22.15
N GLY A 117 17.23 -0.25 22.90
CA GLY A 117 15.95 -0.63 23.52
C GLY A 117 14.90 -1.11 22.54
N TYR A 118 15.25 -1.38 21.27
CA TYR A 118 14.30 -1.79 20.27
C TYR A 118 13.85 -3.24 20.43
N LEU A 119 12.56 -3.44 20.72
CA LEU A 119 11.93 -4.75 20.87
C LEU A 119 11.23 -5.15 19.55
N ARG A 120 11.84 -6.10 18.80
CA ARG A 120 11.29 -6.57 17.53
C ARG A 120 9.99 -7.37 17.69
N ASP A 121 9.81 -8.03 18.83
CA ASP A 121 8.64 -8.80 19.23
C ASP A 121 7.67 -8.03 20.14
N GLY A 122 7.59 -6.70 19.97
CA GLY A 122 6.71 -5.85 20.75
C GLY A 122 5.25 -6.29 20.70
N CYS A 123 4.51 -6.03 21.77
CA CYS A 123 3.08 -6.33 21.82
C CYS A 123 2.29 -5.41 20.88
N VAL A 124 1.40 -5.98 20.06
CA VAL A 124 0.53 -5.19 19.16
C VAL A 124 -0.55 -4.40 19.90
N PHE A 125 -0.77 -4.71 21.18
CA PHE A 125 -1.77 -4.07 22.03
C PHE A 125 -1.18 -3.06 23.01
N LYS A 126 0.01 -2.52 22.73
CA LYS A 126 0.58 -1.43 23.55
C LYS A 126 -0.31 -0.20 23.54
N ASN A 127 -0.35 0.52 24.65
CA ASN A 127 -1.14 1.75 24.78
C ASN A 127 -0.58 2.93 23.98
N ASP A 128 0.69 2.89 23.63
CA ASP A 128 1.39 3.93 22.86
C ASP A 128 1.16 3.85 21.34
N VAL A 129 0.45 2.84 20.85
CA VAL A 129 0.05 2.77 19.45
C VAL A 129 -0.83 3.97 19.09
N ASN A 130 -0.36 4.80 18.16
CA ASN A 130 -1.05 6.03 17.75
C ASN A 130 -1.24 6.16 16.23
N ILE A 131 -0.99 5.10 15.46
CA ILE A 131 -1.35 5.00 14.05
C ILE A 131 -2.70 4.33 13.85
N PHE A 132 -3.32 4.53 12.69
CA PHE A 132 -4.60 3.92 12.35
C PHE A 132 -4.43 2.52 11.77
N ASP A 133 -5.37 1.63 12.03
CA ASP A 133 -5.41 0.26 11.50
C ASP A 133 -6.50 0.06 10.43
N LYS A 134 -7.38 1.06 10.28
CA LYS A 134 -8.41 1.14 9.26
C LYS A 134 -8.44 2.55 8.67
N MET A 135 -8.34 2.65 7.36
CA MET A 135 -8.14 3.91 6.65
C MET A 135 -8.90 3.94 5.33
N ALA A 136 -9.46 5.10 4.99
CA ALA A 136 -10.12 5.35 3.72
C ALA A 136 -9.84 6.78 3.23
N ALA A 137 -9.75 6.97 1.91
CA ALA A 137 -9.58 8.28 1.32
C ALA A 137 -10.30 8.40 -0.04
N THR A 138 -10.74 9.63 -0.34
CA THR A 138 -11.05 10.05 -1.70
C THR A 138 -9.93 10.95 -2.20
N ILE A 139 -9.34 10.62 -3.34
CA ILE A 139 -8.24 11.36 -3.95
C ILE A 139 -8.70 11.89 -5.31
N ARG A 140 -8.56 13.20 -5.52
CA ARG A 140 -8.77 13.80 -6.82
C ARG A 140 -7.43 14.00 -7.51
N TYR A 141 -7.37 13.64 -8.79
CA TYR A 141 -6.21 13.83 -9.65
C TYR A 141 -6.39 15.06 -10.56
N LYS A 142 -5.26 15.61 -11.01
CA LYS A 142 -5.22 16.84 -11.81
C LYS A 142 -5.95 16.71 -13.15
N ASN A 143 -5.98 15.50 -13.73
CA ASN A 143 -6.76 15.19 -14.94
C ASN A 143 -8.24 14.90 -14.68
N GLY A 144 -8.73 15.13 -13.46
CA GLY A 144 -10.14 14.95 -13.07
C GLY A 144 -10.49 13.54 -12.59
N VAL A 145 -9.60 12.55 -12.68
CA VAL A 145 -9.84 11.19 -12.15
C VAL A 145 -10.07 11.23 -10.65
N GLN A 146 -11.03 10.44 -10.18
CA GLN A 146 -11.35 10.27 -8.76
C GLN A 146 -11.01 8.87 -8.31
N VAL A 147 -10.39 8.75 -7.13
CA VAL A 147 -10.02 7.46 -6.53
C VAL A 147 -10.72 7.28 -5.20
N ALA A 148 -11.40 6.15 -5.02
CA ALA A 148 -11.82 5.63 -3.72
C ALA A 148 -10.76 4.64 -3.24
N TYR A 149 -10.09 4.96 -2.14
CA TYR A 149 -9.00 4.15 -1.57
C TYR A 149 -9.36 3.68 -0.17
N SER A 150 -8.96 2.46 0.19
CA SER A 150 -8.97 2.00 1.58
C SER A 150 -7.79 1.06 1.89
N LEU A 151 -7.39 1.02 3.16
CA LEU A 151 -6.42 0.09 3.71
C LEU A 151 -6.94 -0.47 5.04
N THR A 152 -6.96 -1.81 5.14
CA THR A 152 -7.28 -2.56 6.36
C THR A 152 -6.08 -3.43 6.73
N THR A 153 -5.72 -3.50 8.03
CA THR A 153 -4.47 -4.12 8.49
C THR A 153 -4.65 -5.42 9.28
N TYR A 154 -5.84 -5.98 9.28
CA TYR A 154 -6.19 -7.22 10.01
C TYR A 154 -7.10 -8.12 9.18
N SER A 155 -6.83 -8.20 7.89
CA SER A 155 -7.57 -9.05 6.96
C SER A 155 -7.15 -10.51 7.04
N PRO A 156 -8.01 -11.47 6.63
CA PRO A 156 -7.66 -12.88 6.62
C PRO A 156 -6.68 -13.28 5.51
N TYR A 157 -6.42 -12.39 4.56
CA TYR A 157 -5.47 -12.55 3.46
C TYR A 157 -4.80 -11.22 3.13
N GLU A 158 -3.65 -11.26 2.45
CA GLU A 158 -2.98 -10.09 1.91
C GLU A 158 -3.22 -9.96 0.41
N GLY A 159 -3.36 -8.71 -0.05
CA GLY A 159 -3.54 -8.38 -1.44
C GLY A 159 -4.42 -7.16 -1.64
N TYR A 160 -4.97 -7.02 -2.84
CA TYR A 160 -5.81 -5.87 -3.16
C TYR A 160 -6.87 -6.18 -4.21
N ARG A 161 -7.94 -5.38 -4.16
CA ARG A 161 -8.92 -5.27 -5.24
C ARG A 161 -8.78 -3.92 -5.90
N ILE A 162 -8.75 -3.91 -7.22
CA ILE A 162 -8.69 -2.67 -7.98
C ILE A 162 -9.66 -2.73 -9.17
N ALA A 163 -10.27 -1.59 -9.46
CA ALA A 163 -11.10 -1.44 -10.63
C ALA A 163 -10.90 -0.06 -11.25
N PHE A 164 -10.67 -0.02 -12.54
CA PHE A 164 -10.58 1.20 -13.34
C PHE A 164 -11.85 1.36 -14.16
N ASN A 165 -12.58 2.43 -13.94
CA ASN A 165 -13.72 2.83 -14.77
C ASN A 165 -13.23 3.78 -15.86
N GLY A 166 -13.48 3.41 -17.09
CA GLY A 166 -13.11 4.20 -18.25
C GLY A 166 -14.30 4.49 -19.16
N THR A 167 -14.10 5.39 -20.11
CA THR A 167 -15.15 5.83 -21.05
C THR A 167 -15.64 4.74 -22.01
N LYS A 168 -14.84 3.67 -22.20
CA LYS A 168 -15.15 2.55 -23.12
C LYS A 168 -15.32 1.21 -22.40
N GLY A 169 -15.07 1.16 -21.09
CA GLY A 169 -15.14 -0.10 -20.36
C GLY A 169 -14.61 0.00 -18.95
N ARG A 170 -14.53 -1.15 -18.27
CA ARG A 170 -14.04 -1.31 -16.92
C ARG A 170 -13.02 -2.46 -16.88
N LEU A 171 -11.92 -2.25 -16.15
CA LEU A 171 -10.91 -3.28 -15.88
C LEU A 171 -10.89 -3.56 -14.38
N GLU A 172 -11.05 -4.83 -14.01
CA GLU A 172 -11.02 -5.27 -12.62
C GLU A 172 -9.89 -6.27 -12.38
N ALA A 173 -9.32 -6.24 -11.16
CA ALA A 173 -8.42 -7.25 -10.68
C ALA A 173 -8.63 -7.53 -9.20
N TRP A 174 -8.46 -8.78 -8.82
CA TRP A 174 -8.31 -9.21 -7.44
C TRP A 174 -6.97 -9.94 -7.30
N ILE A 175 -5.99 -9.23 -6.79
CA ILE A 175 -4.64 -9.74 -6.59
C ILE A 175 -4.52 -10.23 -5.14
N GLN A 176 -4.12 -11.47 -4.96
CA GLN A 176 -3.89 -12.09 -3.64
C GLN A 176 -2.40 -12.42 -3.51
N GLU A 177 -1.68 -11.66 -2.70
CA GLU A 177 -0.24 -11.84 -2.46
C GLU A 177 0.04 -12.99 -1.49
N SER A 178 -0.80 -13.14 -0.45
CA SER A 178 -0.80 -14.31 0.42
C SER A 178 -2.16 -15.01 0.34
N ARG A 179 -2.13 -16.30 0.01
CA ARG A 179 -3.33 -17.12 -0.16
C ARG A 179 -3.32 -18.27 0.83
N PRO A 180 -4.41 -18.52 1.54
CA PRO A 180 -4.63 -19.85 2.09
C PRO A 180 -4.89 -20.80 0.91
N THR A 181 -3.96 -21.70 0.61
CA THR A 181 -4.05 -22.78 -0.38
C THR A 181 -4.89 -22.48 -1.63
N SER A 182 -4.24 -22.10 -2.72
CA SER A 182 -4.89 -21.96 -4.03
C SER A 182 -4.12 -22.82 -5.03
N ASP A 183 -4.83 -23.67 -5.75
CA ASP A 183 -4.29 -24.47 -6.86
C ASP A 183 -4.03 -23.64 -8.13
N VAL A 184 -4.28 -22.33 -8.06
CA VAL A 184 -4.17 -21.40 -9.18
C VAL A 184 -2.82 -20.69 -9.12
N ASN A 185 -2.10 -20.66 -10.23
CA ASN A 185 -0.77 -20.04 -10.38
C ASN A 185 -0.77 -18.78 -11.25
N PHE A 186 -1.89 -18.08 -11.32
CA PHE A 186 -2.06 -16.83 -12.06
C PHE A 186 -2.98 -15.86 -11.31
N ASP A 187 -2.83 -14.58 -11.60
CA ASP A 187 -3.82 -13.55 -11.28
C ASP A 187 -4.77 -13.36 -12.46
N GLU A 188 -6.01 -13.01 -12.17
CA GLU A 188 -7.02 -12.78 -13.20
C GLU A 188 -7.36 -11.30 -13.29
N LEU A 189 -7.31 -10.76 -14.52
CA LEU A 189 -7.91 -9.48 -14.86
C LEU A 189 -9.21 -9.73 -15.64
N VAL A 190 -10.23 -8.95 -15.32
CA VAL A 190 -11.50 -9.01 -16.03
C VAL A 190 -11.74 -7.67 -16.74
N LEU A 191 -11.80 -7.73 -18.07
CA LEU A 191 -12.10 -6.58 -18.92
C LEU A 191 -13.57 -6.61 -19.33
N PHE A 192 -14.30 -5.57 -18.99
CA PHE A 192 -15.68 -5.35 -19.43
C PHE A 192 -15.69 -4.21 -20.46
N LYS A 193 -16.13 -4.47 -21.66
CA LYS A 193 -16.36 -3.46 -22.71
C LYS A 193 -17.75 -2.91 -22.60
N ASN A 194 -17.91 -1.58 -22.69
CA ASN A 194 -19.24 -0.97 -22.81
C ASN A 194 -19.93 -1.52 -24.08
N PHE A 195 -21.18 -1.98 -23.93
CA PHE A 195 -21.96 -2.61 -25.01
C PHE A 195 -21.29 -3.84 -25.65
N GLY A 196 -20.29 -4.41 -25.01
CA GLY A 196 -19.49 -5.53 -25.52
C GLY A 196 -19.45 -6.74 -24.59
N LYS A 197 -18.50 -7.62 -24.85
CA LYS A 197 -18.29 -8.85 -24.08
C LYS A 197 -17.34 -8.59 -22.91
N ARG A 198 -17.41 -9.50 -21.94
CA ARG A 198 -16.44 -9.64 -20.86
C ARG A 198 -15.31 -10.57 -21.31
N GLU A 199 -14.07 -10.18 -21.00
CA GLU A 199 -12.86 -10.95 -21.29
C GLU A 199 -12.12 -11.24 -20.00
N TYR A 200 -11.62 -12.48 -19.84
CA TYR A 200 -10.78 -12.90 -18.73
C TYR A 200 -9.34 -13.03 -19.21
N ILE A 201 -8.41 -12.44 -18.49
CA ILE A 201 -7.00 -12.40 -18.85
C ILE A 201 -6.21 -12.95 -17.67
N GLN A 202 -5.53 -14.08 -17.89
CA GLN A 202 -4.70 -14.70 -16.87
C GLN A 202 -3.28 -14.16 -16.95
N ILE A 203 -2.72 -13.79 -15.81
CA ILE A 203 -1.35 -13.30 -15.67
C ILE A 203 -0.60 -14.29 -14.78
N PRO A 204 0.34 -15.06 -15.32
CA PRO A 204 1.15 -15.99 -14.53
C PRO A 204 1.91 -15.27 -13.41
N PHE A 205 2.05 -15.95 -12.26
CA PHE A 205 2.85 -15.41 -11.16
C PHE A 205 4.32 -15.30 -11.55
N GLY A 206 4.95 -14.23 -11.14
CA GLY A 206 6.41 -14.12 -11.18
C GLY A 206 7.08 -15.08 -10.18
N THR A 207 8.25 -15.60 -10.54
CA THR A 207 8.94 -16.66 -9.80
C THR A 207 10.04 -16.17 -8.86
N SER A 208 10.28 -14.85 -8.77
CA SER A 208 11.33 -14.25 -7.92
C SER A 208 10.77 -13.14 -7.02
N GLY A 209 11.63 -12.54 -6.18
CA GLY A 209 11.23 -11.50 -5.22
C GLY A 209 10.36 -10.40 -5.83
N HIS A 210 9.28 -10.03 -5.12
CA HIS A 210 8.24 -9.10 -5.56
C HIS A 210 7.68 -9.42 -6.97
N GLY A 211 7.42 -10.72 -7.23
CA GLY A 211 6.87 -11.16 -8.52
C GLY A 211 7.80 -10.92 -9.71
N GLY A 212 9.11 -10.85 -9.51
CA GLY A 212 10.11 -10.57 -10.53
C GLY A 212 10.57 -9.11 -10.59
N GLY A 213 9.92 -8.22 -9.84
CA GLY A 213 10.22 -6.79 -9.85
C GLY A 213 11.63 -6.43 -9.37
N ASP A 214 12.16 -7.17 -8.40
CA ASP A 214 13.50 -6.90 -7.84
C ASP A 214 14.62 -7.01 -8.87
N ALA A 215 14.54 -8.01 -9.76
CA ALA A 215 15.53 -8.19 -10.83
C ALA A 215 15.45 -7.03 -11.83
N LEU A 216 14.24 -6.71 -12.30
CA LEU A 216 14.01 -5.60 -13.23
C LEU A 216 14.47 -4.26 -12.68
N LEU A 217 14.21 -3.99 -11.39
CA LEU A 217 14.64 -2.77 -10.72
C LEU A 217 16.18 -2.66 -10.69
N LYS A 218 16.86 -3.76 -10.35
CA LYS A 218 18.33 -3.80 -10.35
C LYS A 218 18.90 -3.56 -11.76
N ASP A 219 18.33 -4.19 -12.77
CA ASP A 219 18.75 -4.01 -14.16
C ASP A 219 18.57 -2.54 -14.57
N GLN A 220 17.45 -1.91 -14.25
CA GLN A 220 17.20 -0.51 -14.57
C GLN A 220 18.17 0.46 -13.87
N ILE A 221 18.61 0.14 -12.65
CA ILE A 221 19.54 0.99 -11.88
C ILE A 221 20.99 0.79 -12.35
N PHE A 222 21.41 -0.46 -12.59
CA PHE A 222 22.83 -0.78 -12.75
C PHE A 222 23.27 -1.07 -14.18
N LEU A 223 22.33 -1.37 -15.10
CA LEU A 223 22.66 -1.65 -16.48
C LEU A 223 22.31 -0.46 -17.40
N PRO A 224 23.27 0.03 -18.21
CA PRO A 224 22.99 1.12 -19.12
C PRO A 224 22.10 0.67 -20.30
N GLY A 225 21.23 1.56 -20.77
CA GLY A 225 20.46 1.36 -21.99
C GLY A 225 19.22 0.45 -21.86
N ILE A 226 18.85 0.05 -20.64
CA ILE A 226 17.59 -0.67 -20.41
C ILE A 226 16.40 0.21 -20.82
N LYS A 227 15.58 -0.30 -21.72
CA LYS A 227 14.37 0.40 -22.16
C LYS A 227 13.26 0.29 -21.10
N ASP A 228 12.66 1.42 -20.77
CA ASP A 228 11.48 1.50 -19.91
C ASP A 228 10.27 2.09 -20.67
N PRO A 229 9.66 1.32 -21.60
CA PRO A 229 8.57 1.80 -22.45
C PRO A 229 7.30 2.12 -21.64
N TYR A 230 7.20 1.57 -20.43
CA TYR A 230 6.07 1.78 -19.55
C TYR A 230 6.32 2.83 -18.46
N LYS A 231 7.52 3.43 -18.41
CA LYS A 231 7.93 4.38 -17.39
C LYS A 231 7.66 3.86 -15.97
N GLN A 232 8.19 2.68 -15.69
CA GLN A 232 8.09 2.02 -14.39
C GLN A 232 9.13 2.54 -13.39
N CYS A 233 10.25 3.08 -13.87
CA CYS A 233 11.25 3.73 -13.04
C CYS A 233 10.70 5.04 -12.46
N ALA A 234 10.41 5.02 -11.16
CA ALA A 234 9.98 6.20 -10.43
C ALA A 234 11.16 7.18 -10.23
N SER A 235 10.87 8.45 -10.39
CA SER A 235 11.79 9.55 -10.04
C SER A 235 11.62 9.96 -8.57
N VAL A 236 12.55 10.77 -8.06
CA VAL A 236 12.41 11.42 -6.73
C VAL A 236 11.09 12.21 -6.63
N ARG A 237 10.65 12.84 -7.73
CA ARG A 237 9.38 13.56 -7.77
C ARG A 237 8.19 12.63 -7.60
N ASP A 238 8.20 11.47 -8.24
CA ASP A 238 7.12 10.47 -8.13
C ASP A 238 7.02 9.95 -6.70
N GLY A 239 8.15 9.60 -6.08
CA GLY A 239 8.20 9.19 -4.68
C GLY A 239 7.71 10.29 -3.71
N ALA A 240 8.12 11.56 -3.94
CA ALA A 240 7.67 12.68 -3.14
C ALA A 240 6.14 12.87 -3.24
N LEU A 241 5.56 12.82 -4.44
CA LEU A 241 4.11 12.93 -4.64
C LEU A 241 3.35 11.78 -3.99
N ALA A 242 3.88 10.56 -4.04
CA ALA A 242 3.28 9.42 -3.35
C ALA A 242 3.24 9.61 -1.82
N CYS A 243 4.33 10.09 -1.23
CA CYS A 243 4.37 10.43 0.20
C CYS A 243 3.42 11.59 0.55
N LEU A 244 3.34 12.62 -0.31
CA LEU A 244 2.48 13.78 -0.08
C LEU A 244 0.99 13.43 -0.04
N VAL A 245 0.53 12.41 -0.77
CA VAL A 245 -0.84 11.89 -0.63
C VAL A 245 -1.08 11.40 0.80
N GLY A 246 -0.13 10.64 1.36
CA GLY A 246 -0.23 10.16 2.74
C GLY A 246 -0.20 11.27 3.78
N ILE A 247 0.64 12.31 3.57
CA ILE A 247 0.70 13.49 4.43
C ILE A 247 -0.61 14.28 4.36
N ALA A 248 -1.14 14.49 3.15
CA ALA A 248 -2.43 15.15 2.94
C ALA A 248 -3.58 14.39 3.63
N ALA A 249 -3.58 13.05 3.53
CA ALA A 249 -4.56 12.21 4.21
C ALA A 249 -4.51 12.39 5.74
N ARG A 250 -3.33 12.39 6.34
CA ARG A 250 -3.17 12.66 7.77
C ARG A 250 -3.68 14.04 8.18
N ASN A 251 -3.33 15.07 7.42
CA ASN A 251 -3.78 16.42 7.69
C ASN A 251 -5.30 16.55 7.51
N SER A 252 -5.86 15.86 6.53
CA SER A 252 -7.31 15.81 6.32
C SER A 252 -8.03 15.18 7.50
N ILE A 253 -7.53 14.06 8.05
CA ILE A 253 -8.10 13.43 9.25
C ILE A 253 -8.03 14.37 10.45
N ALA A 254 -6.91 15.08 10.63
CA ALA A 254 -6.71 15.99 11.76
C ALA A 254 -7.63 17.23 11.70
N THR A 255 -7.92 17.71 10.49
CA THR A 255 -8.70 18.94 10.28
C THR A 255 -10.17 18.70 9.94
N GLY A 256 -10.52 17.49 9.50
CA GLY A 256 -11.84 17.17 8.94
C GLY A 256 -12.11 17.84 7.58
N GLN A 257 -11.08 18.34 6.90
CA GLN A 257 -11.19 19.06 5.64
C GLN A 257 -10.37 18.42 4.52
N PRO A 258 -10.74 18.58 3.25
CA PRO A 258 -9.88 18.22 2.13
C PRO A 258 -8.58 19.03 2.15
N VAL A 259 -7.47 18.38 1.80
CA VAL A 259 -6.14 19.01 1.73
C VAL A 259 -5.63 18.98 0.30
N LYS A 260 -5.19 20.12 -0.24
CA LYS A 260 -4.56 20.21 -1.55
C LYS A 260 -3.08 19.87 -1.45
N ILE A 261 -2.57 19.10 -2.41
CA ILE A 261 -1.14 18.75 -2.47
C ILE A 261 -0.27 20.01 -2.65
N ALA A 262 -0.71 20.97 -3.44
CA ALA A 262 0.01 22.22 -3.65
C ALA A 262 0.18 23.08 -2.39
N ASP A 263 -0.63 22.88 -1.35
CA ASP A 263 -0.52 23.62 -0.09
C ASP A 263 0.58 23.02 0.82
N LEU A 264 1.08 21.81 0.50
CA LEU A 264 2.07 21.09 1.29
C LEU A 264 3.50 21.20 0.75
N THR A 265 3.66 21.67 -0.47
CA THR A 265 4.96 21.63 -1.18
C THR A 265 5.01 22.66 -2.30
N SER A 266 6.24 23.01 -2.71
CA SER A 266 6.49 23.78 -3.93
C SER A 266 6.33 22.95 -5.23
N ILE A 267 6.22 21.62 -5.13
CA ILE A 267 5.96 20.75 -6.28
C ILE A 267 4.52 20.99 -6.75
N GLN A 268 4.37 21.60 -7.93
CA GLN A 268 3.05 21.84 -8.51
C GLN A 268 2.53 20.55 -9.18
N PRO A 269 1.32 20.07 -8.82
CA PRO A 269 0.68 18.96 -9.50
C PRO A 269 0.46 19.25 -10.99
N GLN A 270 0.79 18.27 -11.81
CA GLN A 270 0.72 18.35 -13.27
C GLN A 270 -0.28 17.36 -13.83
N GLU A 271 -1.01 17.83 -14.84
CA GLU A 271 -1.76 16.94 -15.72
C GLU A 271 -0.80 16.28 -16.69
N LYS A 272 -0.68 14.95 -16.60
CA LYS A 272 0.12 14.14 -17.53
C LYS A 272 -0.83 13.43 -18.49
N LYS A 273 -0.50 13.43 -19.79
CA LYS A 273 -1.24 12.69 -20.82
C LYS A 273 -0.25 11.91 -21.66
N LEU A 274 0.24 10.78 -21.13
CA LEU A 274 1.22 9.93 -21.80
C LEU A 274 0.74 9.38 -23.15
N TYR A 275 -0.57 9.21 -23.32
CA TYR A 275 -1.15 8.59 -24.52
C TYR A 275 -1.08 9.44 -25.79
N GLN A 276 -1.07 10.75 -25.65
CA GLN A 276 -1.00 11.68 -26.80
C GLN A 276 0.42 11.76 -27.39
N ARG A 277 1.42 11.07 -26.80
CA ARG A 277 2.83 11.12 -27.25
C ARG A 277 3.33 9.84 -27.93
N ILE A 278 2.48 8.85 -28.11
CA ILE A 278 2.84 7.55 -28.71
C ILE A 278 2.12 7.31 -30.06
N LEU A 279 1.39 8.30 -30.57
CA LEU A 279 0.84 8.26 -31.92
C LEU A 279 1.75 9.03 -32.88
#